data_b6293fa46ccc186fa2bc43e9d488010e
#
_entry.id   b6293fa46ccc186fa2bc43e9d488010e
#
_cell.length_a   1.000
_cell.length_b   1.000
_cell.length_c   1.000
_cell.angle_alpha   90.00
_cell.angle_beta   90.00
_cell.angle_gamma   90.00
#
_symmetry.space_group_name_H-M   'P 1'
#
loop_
_entity.id
_entity.type
_entity.pdbx_description
1 polymer ?
#
loop_
_entity_poly.entity_id
_entity_poly.type
_entity_poly.pdbx_seq_one_letter_code
_entity_poly.pdbx_strand_id
1 'polypeptide(L)'
;AVIDHNSDRLGKELWTEIGEGEPIRLYAGFNEVDEARFIAGRVQSLISQGQNRRECAVLYRSNAQSRVLEEAFLQAGIAYRIYGGQRFFERAEIKNALAYLRLISSRDADAAFERVVNTPTRGIGAKTVELVRDRARAAGTSLWRAASDLISSGQLPGRAATTLGLFLDLVNRLEEDTLGLSLREQTEHVINASGLLEFHRNEKGEKGQQREENLRELVSATGEFDDDEIPEGVSVLTAFLDHAALEAGEGQAGEHEDAVQMMT
;
A
#
# COMPACT_ATOMS: atom_id res chain seq x y z
N ALA A 1 -32.18 -13.03 -13.74
CA ALA A 1 -31.76 -12.74 -12.37
C ALA A 1 -31.02 -11.42 -12.29
N VAL A 2 -29.99 -11.25 -11.41
CA VAL A 2 -29.27 -9.95 -11.23
C VAL A 2 -28.69 -9.42 -12.53
N ILE A 3 -28.14 -10.28 -13.38
CA ILE A 3 -27.50 -9.89 -14.65
C ILE A 3 -28.50 -9.37 -15.71
N ASP A 4 -29.78 -9.70 -15.59
CA ASP A 4 -30.80 -9.23 -16.55
C ASP A 4 -31.12 -7.75 -16.40
N HIS A 5 -30.70 -7.12 -15.29
CA HIS A 5 -30.85 -5.70 -15.01
C HIS A 5 -29.66 -4.87 -15.48
N ASN A 6 -28.62 -5.50 -16.06
CA ASN A 6 -27.45 -4.80 -16.59
C ASN A 6 -27.67 -4.50 -18.09
N SER A 7 -27.90 -3.24 -18.43
CA SER A 7 -28.11 -2.78 -19.80
C SER A 7 -26.90 -2.92 -20.73
N ASP A 8 -25.69 -2.97 -20.15
CA ASP A 8 -24.42 -3.05 -20.90
C ASP A 8 -23.90 -4.50 -21.01
N ARG A 9 -24.77 -5.44 -20.82
CA ARG A 9 -24.50 -6.87 -20.87
C ARG A 9 -23.97 -7.34 -22.22
N LEU A 10 -22.85 -8.06 -22.24
CA LEU A 10 -22.28 -8.76 -23.40
C LEU A 10 -22.97 -10.12 -23.64
N GLY A 11 -24.27 -10.18 -23.80
CA GLY A 11 -25.08 -11.28 -24.35
C GLY A 11 -24.72 -12.72 -23.94
N LYS A 12 -24.15 -12.97 -22.75
CA LYS A 12 -23.84 -14.32 -22.25
C LYS A 12 -24.99 -14.88 -21.43
N GLU A 13 -25.43 -16.09 -21.72
CA GLU A 13 -26.33 -16.84 -20.83
C GLU A 13 -25.50 -17.59 -19.78
N LEU A 14 -25.83 -17.36 -18.50
CA LEU A 14 -25.25 -18.13 -17.40
C LEU A 14 -26.05 -19.43 -17.26
N TRP A 15 -25.36 -20.54 -17.33
CA TRP A 15 -25.94 -21.87 -17.18
C TRP A 15 -25.03 -22.75 -16.30
N THR A 16 -25.57 -23.81 -15.74
CA THR A 16 -24.83 -24.79 -14.97
C THR A 16 -25.36 -26.21 -15.29
N GLU A 17 -24.45 -27.17 -15.35
CA GLU A 17 -24.80 -28.59 -15.40
C GLU A 17 -24.92 -29.20 -14.00
N ILE A 18 -24.44 -28.48 -12.98
CA ILE A 18 -24.55 -28.86 -11.57
C ILE A 18 -25.95 -28.48 -11.12
N GLY A 19 -26.70 -29.41 -10.56
CA GLY A 19 -28.06 -29.17 -10.04
C GLY A 19 -28.10 -28.10 -8.94
N GLU A 20 -29.20 -28.07 -8.19
CA GLU A 20 -29.33 -27.12 -7.06
C GLU A 20 -28.27 -27.38 -5.99
N GLY A 21 -27.53 -26.31 -5.63
CA GLY A 21 -26.54 -26.31 -4.57
C GLY A 21 -27.12 -25.80 -3.24
N GLU A 22 -26.23 -25.50 -2.28
CA GLU A 22 -26.65 -24.87 -1.04
C GLU A 22 -27.23 -23.46 -1.30
N PRO A 23 -28.26 -23.03 -0.52
CA PRO A 23 -28.78 -21.67 -0.63
C PRO A 23 -27.73 -20.63 -0.36
N ILE A 24 -27.84 -19.48 -1.08
CA ILE A 24 -26.99 -18.31 -0.82
C ILE A 24 -27.23 -17.84 0.63
N ARG A 25 -26.16 -17.64 1.36
CA ARG A 25 -26.19 -17.08 2.72
C ARG A 25 -25.78 -15.62 2.67
N LEU A 26 -26.55 -14.76 3.31
CA LEU A 26 -26.25 -13.36 3.48
C LEU A 26 -25.72 -13.10 4.88
N TYR A 27 -24.61 -12.39 4.98
CA TYR A 27 -24.07 -11.88 6.24
C TYR A 27 -23.95 -10.35 6.13
N ALA A 28 -24.37 -9.64 7.16
CA ALA A 28 -24.20 -8.18 7.26
C ALA A 28 -23.25 -7.90 8.43
N GLY A 29 -22.02 -7.56 8.11
CA GLY A 29 -21.00 -7.14 9.08
C GLY A 29 -21.26 -5.74 9.63
N PHE A 30 -20.76 -5.43 10.83
CA PHE A 30 -20.80 -4.09 11.40
C PHE A 30 -19.84 -3.14 10.67
N ASN A 31 -18.71 -3.68 10.19
CA ASN A 31 -17.70 -3.00 9.40
C ASN A 31 -16.92 -4.02 8.55
N GLU A 32 -15.95 -3.53 7.77
CA GLU A 32 -15.10 -4.36 6.91
C GLU A 32 -14.26 -5.39 7.67
N VAL A 33 -13.82 -5.07 8.88
CA VAL A 33 -13.02 -5.97 9.73
C VAL A 33 -13.87 -7.15 10.22
N ASP A 34 -15.12 -6.88 10.64
CA ASP A 34 -16.07 -7.91 11.04
C ASP A 34 -16.44 -8.82 9.86
N GLU A 35 -16.64 -8.24 8.66
CA GLU A 35 -16.86 -8.99 7.44
C GLU A 35 -15.67 -9.90 7.11
N ALA A 36 -14.45 -9.39 7.15
CA ALA A 36 -13.23 -10.14 6.85
C ALA A 36 -13.01 -11.29 7.85
N ARG A 37 -13.24 -11.04 9.15
CA ARG A 37 -13.19 -12.09 10.20
C ARG A 37 -14.22 -13.17 9.97
N PHE A 38 -15.45 -12.80 9.61
CA PHE A 38 -16.49 -13.76 9.27
C PHE A 38 -16.08 -14.64 8.08
N ILE A 39 -15.54 -14.04 7.01
CA ILE A 39 -15.05 -14.76 5.81
C ILE A 39 -13.93 -15.72 6.19
N ALA A 40 -12.91 -15.25 6.93
CA ALA A 40 -11.80 -16.09 7.38
C ALA A 40 -12.28 -17.26 8.25
N GLY A 41 -13.18 -17.01 9.20
CA GLY A 41 -13.78 -18.04 10.03
C GLY A 41 -14.59 -19.05 9.22
N ARG A 42 -15.30 -18.60 8.19
CA ARG A 42 -16.05 -19.49 7.29
C ARG A 42 -15.12 -20.38 6.46
N VAL A 43 -14.05 -19.82 5.91
CA VAL A 43 -13.03 -20.58 5.18
C VAL A 43 -12.37 -21.60 6.10
N GLN A 44 -11.99 -21.22 7.32
CA GLN A 44 -11.40 -22.13 8.30
C GLN A 44 -12.35 -23.29 8.65
N SER A 45 -13.64 -23.01 8.76
CA SER A 45 -14.66 -24.05 8.97
C SER A 45 -14.74 -25.03 7.79
N LEU A 46 -14.67 -24.57 6.55
CA LEU A 46 -14.66 -25.40 5.36
C LEU A 46 -13.40 -26.28 5.29
N ILE A 47 -12.23 -25.71 5.60
CA ILE A 47 -10.96 -26.44 5.67
C ILE A 47 -11.05 -27.54 6.75
N SER A 48 -11.61 -27.26 7.91
CA SER A 48 -11.79 -28.26 9.00
C SER A 48 -12.73 -29.40 8.63
N GLN A 49 -13.63 -29.16 7.66
CA GLN A 49 -14.53 -30.17 7.08
C GLN A 49 -13.89 -30.98 5.95
N GLY A 50 -12.61 -30.71 5.62
CA GLY A 50 -11.83 -31.45 4.63
C GLY A 50 -11.78 -30.83 3.24
N GLN A 51 -12.28 -29.60 3.06
CA GLN A 51 -12.12 -28.88 1.80
C GLN A 51 -10.69 -28.33 1.66
N ASN A 52 -10.15 -28.33 0.45
CA ASN A 52 -8.87 -27.69 0.16
C ASN A 52 -9.06 -26.17 0.06
N ARG A 53 -8.05 -25.39 0.45
CA ARG A 53 -8.07 -23.93 0.36
C ARG A 53 -8.32 -23.45 -1.07
N ARG A 54 -7.73 -24.09 -2.08
CA ARG A 54 -7.89 -23.77 -3.51
C ARG A 54 -9.32 -23.92 -4.05
N GLU A 55 -10.19 -24.60 -3.30
CA GLU A 55 -11.62 -24.72 -3.63
C GLU A 55 -12.44 -23.54 -3.10
N CYS A 56 -11.80 -22.65 -2.32
CA CYS A 56 -12.40 -21.43 -1.80
C CYS A 56 -11.94 -20.23 -2.63
N ALA A 57 -12.89 -19.40 -3.05
CA ALA A 57 -12.60 -18.13 -3.73
C ALA A 57 -13.31 -16.98 -3.01
N VAL A 58 -12.61 -15.87 -2.86
CA VAL A 58 -13.17 -14.60 -2.32
C VAL A 58 -13.13 -13.55 -3.40
N LEU A 59 -14.31 -13.07 -3.79
CA LEU A 59 -14.46 -12.03 -4.77
C LEU A 59 -14.83 -10.70 -4.08
N TYR A 60 -14.15 -9.64 -4.47
CA TYR A 60 -14.40 -8.29 -3.94
C TYR A 60 -14.49 -7.28 -5.09
N ARG A 61 -15.11 -6.13 -4.84
CA ARG A 61 -15.41 -5.15 -5.89
C ARG A 61 -14.21 -4.26 -6.23
N SER A 62 -13.42 -3.87 -5.24
CA SER A 62 -12.29 -2.95 -5.38
C SER A 62 -11.04 -3.53 -4.75
N ASN A 63 -9.89 -3.26 -5.36
CA ASN A 63 -8.60 -3.73 -4.87
C ASN A 63 -8.30 -3.25 -3.43
N ALA A 64 -8.79 -2.09 -3.03
CA ALA A 64 -8.61 -1.58 -1.67
C ALA A 64 -9.15 -2.56 -0.61
N GLN A 65 -10.28 -3.21 -0.88
CA GLN A 65 -10.91 -4.18 0.05
C GLN A 65 -10.04 -5.40 0.34
N SER A 66 -9.00 -5.69 -0.47
CA SER A 66 -8.15 -6.85 -0.20
C SER A 66 -7.37 -6.74 1.10
N ARG A 67 -7.02 -5.54 1.58
CA ARG A 67 -6.20 -5.34 2.78
C ARG A 67 -6.77 -6.04 4.01
N VAL A 68 -8.00 -5.71 4.38
CA VAL A 68 -8.64 -6.31 5.57
C VAL A 68 -8.83 -7.82 5.45
N LEU A 69 -9.03 -8.32 4.23
CA LEU A 69 -9.10 -9.75 3.95
C LEU A 69 -7.72 -10.42 4.07
N GLU A 70 -6.68 -9.79 3.53
CA GLU A 70 -5.29 -10.25 3.64
C GLU A 70 -4.87 -10.37 5.10
N GLU A 71 -5.13 -9.32 5.89
CA GLU A 71 -4.86 -9.28 7.32
C GLU A 71 -5.61 -10.37 8.08
N ALA A 72 -6.92 -10.53 7.84
CA ALA A 72 -7.73 -11.56 8.48
C ALA A 72 -7.24 -12.98 8.16
N PHE A 73 -6.82 -13.24 6.93
CA PHE A 73 -6.25 -14.53 6.55
C PHE A 73 -4.86 -14.78 7.16
N LEU A 74 -4.01 -13.75 7.23
CA LEU A 74 -2.73 -13.81 7.92
C LEU A 74 -2.91 -14.17 9.39
N GLN A 75 -3.77 -13.43 10.11
CA GLN A 75 -4.07 -13.69 11.52
C GLN A 75 -4.65 -15.10 11.76
N ALA A 76 -5.45 -15.61 10.81
CA ALA A 76 -6.01 -16.95 10.88
C ALA A 76 -5.03 -18.06 10.41
N GLY A 77 -3.84 -17.74 9.93
CA GLY A 77 -2.88 -18.70 9.37
C GLY A 77 -3.37 -19.37 8.08
N ILE A 78 -4.23 -18.69 7.32
CA ILE A 78 -4.81 -19.20 6.08
C ILE A 78 -3.98 -18.70 4.90
N ALA A 79 -3.34 -19.62 4.18
CA ALA A 79 -2.64 -19.30 2.95
C ALA A 79 -3.61 -18.79 1.87
N TYR A 80 -3.28 -17.66 1.24
CA TYR A 80 -4.08 -17.05 0.20
C TYR A 80 -3.23 -16.58 -0.99
N ARG A 81 -3.88 -16.34 -2.12
CA ARG A 81 -3.27 -15.80 -3.33
C ARG A 81 -4.19 -14.79 -4.00
N ILE A 82 -3.64 -13.63 -4.39
CA ILE A 82 -4.36 -12.60 -5.14
C ILE A 82 -4.11 -12.82 -6.64
N TYR A 83 -5.21 -13.01 -7.39
CA TYR A 83 -5.16 -13.12 -8.84
C TYR A 83 -5.31 -11.75 -9.50
N GLY A 84 -4.40 -11.47 -10.44
CA GLY A 84 -4.42 -10.23 -11.22
C GLY A 84 -3.93 -8.98 -10.48
N GLY A 85 -3.39 -9.12 -9.26
CA GLY A 85 -2.92 -8.00 -8.46
C GLY A 85 -1.73 -8.31 -7.57
N GLN A 86 -1.24 -7.27 -6.91
CA GLN A 86 -0.23 -7.34 -5.86
C GLN A 86 -0.92 -7.23 -4.49
N ARG A 87 -0.29 -7.75 -3.45
CA ARG A 87 -0.68 -7.54 -2.06
C ARG A 87 -0.72 -6.05 -1.76
N PHE A 88 -1.53 -5.66 -0.78
CA PHE A 88 -1.78 -4.25 -0.50
C PHE A 88 -0.50 -3.45 -0.30
N PHE A 89 0.38 -3.89 0.61
CA PHE A 89 1.64 -3.20 0.91
C PHE A 89 2.71 -3.33 -0.18
N GLU A 90 2.51 -4.18 -1.18
CA GLU A 90 3.41 -4.32 -2.33
C GLU A 90 3.10 -3.36 -3.48
N ARG A 91 1.89 -2.75 -3.50
CA ARG A 91 1.45 -1.84 -4.55
C ARG A 91 2.33 -0.60 -4.63
N ALA A 92 2.61 -0.16 -5.86
CA ALA A 92 3.57 0.91 -6.11
C ALA A 92 3.20 2.23 -5.42
N GLU A 93 1.91 2.62 -5.46
CA GLU A 93 1.39 3.83 -4.80
C GLU A 93 1.50 3.75 -3.28
N ILE A 94 1.26 2.58 -2.69
CA ILE A 94 1.41 2.33 -1.26
C ILE A 94 2.88 2.40 -0.85
N LYS A 95 3.76 1.72 -1.57
CA LYS A 95 5.20 1.81 -1.33
C LYS A 95 5.74 3.24 -1.47
N ASN A 96 5.16 4.06 -2.35
CA ASN A 96 5.53 5.47 -2.47
C ASN A 96 5.09 6.28 -1.24
N ALA A 97 3.86 6.09 -0.76
CA ALA A 97 3.37 6.76 0.45
C ALA A 97 4.19 6.35 1.69
N LEU A 98 4.44 5.03 1.87
CA LEU A 98 5.29 4.52 2.94
C LEU A 98 6.73 5.07 2.88
N ALA A 99 7.28 5.28 1.68
CA ALA A 99 8.61 5.85 1.52
C ALA A 99 8.66 7.33 1.96
N TYR A 100 7.62 8.13 1.71
CA TYR A 100 7.52 9.48 2.28
C TYR A 100 7.43 9.43 3.81
N LEU A 101 6.56 8.59 4.35
CA LEU A 101 6.44 8.39 5.80
C LEU A 101 7.76 7.94 6.42
N ARG A 102 8.51 7.07 5.76
CA ARG A 102 9.84 6.64 6.21
C ARG A 102 10.86 7.78 6.18
N LEU A 103 10.81 8.67 5.18
CA LEU A 103 11.71 9.83 5.12
C LEU A 103 11.42 10.87 6.20
N ILE A 104 10.18 11.09 6.60
CA ILE A 104 9.88 11.99 7.74
C ILE A 104 10.27 11.35 9.07
N SER A 105 10.25 10.03 9.19
CA SER A 105 10.74 9.29 10.36
C SER A 105 12.27 9.20 10.41
N SER A 106 12.93 9.05 9.26
CA SER A 106 14.39 8.90 9.16
C SER A 106 14.93 9.42 7.84
N ARG A 107 15.78 10.47 7.92
CA ARG A 107 16.46 11.05 6.76
C ARG A 107 17.55 10.13 6.18
N ASP A 108 18.00 9.15 6.93
CA ASP A 108 19.02 8.21 6.50
C ASP A 108 18.45 6.97 5.76
N ALA A 109 17.13 6.99 5.44
CA ALA A 109 16.44 5.93 4.70
C ALA A 109 16.68 6.05 3.18
N ASP A 110 17.85 5.65 2.70
CA ASP A 110 18.31 5.81 1.31
C ASP A 110 17.35 5.19 0.29
N ALA A 111 16.85 3.99 0.55
CA ALA A 111 15.88 3.32 -0.34
C ALA A 111 14.57 4.13 -0.48
N ALA A 112 14.11 4.76 0.60
CA ALA A 112 12.95 5.62 0.57
C ALA A 112 13.23 6.91 -0.21
N PHE A 113 14.39 7.52 -0.01
CA PHE A 113 14.85 8.68 -0.77
C PHE A 113 14.83 8.41 -2.27
N GLU A 114 15.51 7.35 -2.72
CA GLU A 114 15.56 6.99 -4.13
C GLU A 114 14.19 6.75 -4.74
N ARG A 115 13.29 6.17 -3.97
CA ARG A 115 11.96 5.85 -4.43
C ARG A 115 11.12 7.10 -4.72
N VAL A 116 11.20 8.12 -3.89
CA VAL A 116 10.28 9.27 -3.95
C VAL A 116 10.90 10.59 -4.38
N VAL A 117 12.21 10.68 -4.53
CA VAL A 117 12.88 11.92 -4.91
C VAL A 117 12.31 12.56 -6.18
N ASN A 118 11.83 11.74 -7.12
CA ASN A 118 11.16 12.19 -8.34
C ASN A 118 9.75 11.57 -8.52
N THR A 119 9.09 11.22 -7.46
CA THR A 119 7.73 10.66 -7.47
C THR A 119 6.84 11.43 -6.49
N PRO A 120 5.83 12.18 -6.93
CA PRO A 120 5.50 12.54 -8.33
C PRO A 120 6.64 13.22 -9.08
N THR A 121 6.58 13.27 -10.41
CA THR A 121 7.65 13.84 -11.25
C THR A 121 7.93 15.29 -10.88
N ARG A 122 9.18 15.60 -10.49
CA ARG A 122 9.65 16.95 -10.07
C ARG A 122 10.76 17.52 -10.95
N GLY A 123 11.10 16.82 -12.04
CA GLY A 123 12.20 17.22 -12.91
C GLY A 123 13.59 16.87 -12.36
N ILE A 124 13.67 16.00 -11.36
CA ILE A 124 14.93 15.44 -10.85
C ILE A 124 15.28 14.22 -11.70
N GLY A 125 16.21 14.41 -12.62
CA GLY A 125 16.60 13.36 -13.57
C GLY A 125 17.60 12.36 -12.98
N ALA A 126 17.75 11.22 -13.67
CA ALA A 126 18.65 10.13 -13.28
C ALA A 126 20.10 10.60 -13.02
N LYS A 127 20.62 11.54 -13.83
CA LYS A 127 21.96 12.13 -13.63
C LYS A 127 22.12 12.84 -12.29
N THR A 128 21.09 13.55 -11.83
CA THR A 128 21.12 14.22 -10.52
C THR A 128 21.15 13.20 -9.40
N VAL A 129 20.33 12.14 -9.50
CA VAL A 129 20.32 11.05 -8.52
C VAL A 129 21.65 10.32 -8.50
N GLU A 130 22.26 10.08 -9.64
CA GLU A 130 23.60 9.46 -9.76
C GLU A 130 24.68 10.29 -9.07
N LEU A 131 24.69 11.62 -9.28
CA LEU A 131 25.62 12.53 -8.57
C LEU A 131 25.44 12.46 -7.06
N VAL A 132 24.20 12.38 -6.57
CA VAL A 132 23.91 12.22 -5.14
C VAL A 132 24.44 10.89 -4.62
N ARG A 133 24.23 9.77 -5.35
CA ARG A 133 24.77 8.45 -5.00
C ARG A 133 26.30 8.44 -4.92
N ASP A 134 26.94 9.03 -5.93
CA ASP A 134 28.40 9.07 -5.98
C ASP A 134 28.98 9.91 -4.82
N ARG A 135 28.33 11.03 -4.50
CA ARG A 135 28.70 11.86 -3.36
C ARG A 135 28.50 11.11 -2.04
N ALA A 136 27.36 10.46 -1.86
CA ALA A 136 27.05 9.65 -0.67
C ALA A 136 28.10 8.55 -0.46
N ARG A 137 28.43 7.82 -1.53
CA ARG A 137 29.44 6.75 -1.52
C ARG A 137 30.82 7.29 -1.18
N ALA A 138 31.22 8.41 -1.80
CA ALA A 138 32.53 9.02 -1.55
C ALA A 138 32.70 9.56 -0.13
N ALA A 139 31.61 10.05 0.47
CA ALA A 139 31.61 10.62 1.81
C ALA A 139 31.23 9.61 2.91
N GLY A 140 30.78 8.39 2.57
CA GLY A 140 30.26 7.41 3.53
C GLY A 140 29.05 7.92 4.31
N THR A 141 28.13 8.62 3.64
CA THR A 141 26.95 9.26 4.25
C THR A 141 25.68 8.89 3.53
N SER A 142 24.50 9.27 4.09
CA SER A 142 23.21 9.01 3.46
C SER A 142 23.00 9.89 2.20
N LEU A 143 22.08 9.45 1.34
CA LEU A 143 21.68 10.21 0.14
C LEU A 143 21.11 11.59 0.50
N TRP A 144 20.38 11.69 1.60
CA TRP A 144 19.85 12.96 2.10
C TRP A 144 20.96 13.95 2.40
N ARG A 145 21.97 13.54 3.17
CA ARG A 145 23.11 14.38 3.55
C ARG A 145 23.95 14.74 2.35
N ALA A 146 24.18 13.79 1.45
CA ALA A 146 24.90 14.01 0.21
C ALA A 146 24.17 15.02 -0.70
N ALA A 147 22.84 14.94 -0.80
CA ALA A 147 22.02 15.90 -1.54
C ALA A 147 22.16 17.33 -0.98
N SER A 148 22.04 17.47 0.36
CA SER A 148 22.22 18.74 1.07
C SER A 148 23.63 19.34 0.85
N ASP A 149 24.66 18.50 0.91
CA ASP A 149 26.04 18.90 0.71
C ASP A 149 26.32 19.33 -0.74
N LEU A 150 25.80 18.63 -1.72
CA LEU A 150 25.91 19.00 -3.14
C LEU A 150 25.25 20.36 -3.46
N ILE A 151 24.10 20.64 -2.81
CA ILE A 151 23.41 21.93 -2.96
C ILE A 151 24.23 23.05 -2.31
N SER A 152 24.64 22.87 -1.05
CA SER A 152 25.38 23.89 -0.29
C SER A 152 26.76 24.20 -0.85
N SER A 153 27.44 23.21 -1.42
CA SER A 153 28.75 23.36 -2.07
C SER A 153 28.68 23.89 -3.50
N GLY A 154 27.50 24.10 -4.08
CA GLY A 154 27.32 24.59 -5.44
C GLY A 154 27.79 23.64 -6.54
N GLN A 155 27.92 22.35 -6.26
CA GLN A 155 28.40 21.33 -7.21
C GLN A 155 27.33 20.82 -8.18
N LEU A 156 26.05 21.22 -7.98
CA LEU A 156 24.96 20.89 -8.90
C LEU A 156 24.68 22.04 -9.89
N PRO A 157 24.26 21.71 -11.14
CA PRO A 157 23.70 22.71 -12.03
C PRO A 157 22.51 23.43 -11.39
N GLY A 158 22.36 24.74 -11.58
CA GLY A 158 21.38 25.58 -10.86
C GLY A 158 19.96 25.02 -10.87
N ARG A 159 19.46 24.51 -12.01
CA ARG A 159 18.13 23.86 -12.08
C ARG A 159 18.05 22.59 -11.24
N ALA A 160 19.09 21.76 -11.27
CA ALA A 160 19.12 20.52 -10.48
C ALA A 160 19.22 20.84 -8.98
N ALA A 161 20.02 21.82 -8.59
CA ALA A 161 20.10 22.30 -7.21
C ALA A 161 18.73 22.82 -6.72
N THR A 162 18.05 23.64 -7.54
CA THR A 162 16.71 24.16 -7.18
C THR A 162 15.68 23.04 -7.02
N THR A 163 15.58 22.12 -8.00
CA THR A 163 14.56 21.05 -7.93
C THR A 163 14.82 20.07 -6.80
N LEU A 164 16.08 19.73 -6.55
CA LEU A 164 16.46 18.88 -5.44
C LEU A 164 16.24 19.59 -4.09
N GLY A 165 16.56 20.88 -3.98
CA GLY A 165 16.29 21.69 -2.79
C GLY A 165 14.81 21.75 -2.46
N LEU A 166 13.96 22.00 -3.44
CA LEU A 166 12.50 21.98 -3.25
C LEU A 166 11.96 20.62 -2.74
N PHE A 167 12.60 19.51 -3.15
CA PHE A 167 12.24 18.19 -2.62
C PHE A 167 12.68 18.04 -1.16
N LEU A 168 13.89 18.45 -0.79
CA LEU A 168 14.33 18.40 0.61
C LEU A 168 13.45 19.31 1.50
N ASP A 169 13.13 20.50 1.05
CA ASP A 169 12.24 21.43 1.74
C ASP A 169 10.82 20.87 1.90
N LEU A 170 10.32 20.14 0.88
CA LEU A 170 9.04 19.47 0.96
C LEU A 170 9.04 18.44 2.11
N VAL A 171 10.06 17.57 2.16
CA VAL A 171 10.11 16.53 3.20
C VAL A 171 10.29 17.13 4.61
N ASN A 172 11.05 18.24 4.74
CA ASN A 172 11.18 18.95 6.01
C ASN A 172 9.85 19.54 6.46
N ARG A 173 9.11 20.18 5.57
CA ARG A 173 7.75 20.68 5.87
C ARG A 173 6.78 19.57 6.24
N LEU A 174 6.83 18.43 5.52
CA LEU A 174 5.99 17.29 5.87
C LEU A 174 6.23 16.80 7.29
N GLU A 175 7.49 16.76 7.75
CA GLU A 175 7.82 16.42 9.13
C GLU A 175 7.27 17.47 10.11
N GLU A 176 7.55 18.76 9.87
CA GLU A 176 7.10 19.88 10.73
C GLU A 176 5.58 19.93 10.84
N ASP A 177 4.87 19.81 9.72
CA ASP A 177 3.41 19.89 9.64
C ASP A 177 2.72 18.69 10.31
N THR A 178 3.41 17.56 10.44
CA THR A 178 2.85 16.33 11.05
C THR A 178 3.20 16.15 12.52
N LEU A 179 3.97 17.05 13.12
CA LEU A 179 4.29 17.00 14.54
C LEU A 179 3.02 17.05 15.41
N GLY A 180 2.86 16.04 16.27
CA GLY A 180 1.73 15.94 17.20
C GLY A 180 0.40 15.48 16.60
N LEU A 181 0.36 15.19 15.30
CA LEU A 181 -0.81 14.58 14.67
C LEU A 181 -0.87 13.07 14.94
N SER A 182 -2.08 12.51 14.96
CA SER A 182 -2.27 11.04 14.95
C SER A 182 -1.66 10.40 13.70
N LEU A 183 -1.35 9.12 13.75
CA LEU A 183 -0.77 8.39 12.60
C LEU A 183 -1.65 8.52 11.34
N ARG A 184 -2.98 8.45 11.49
CA ARG A 184 -3.95 8.67 10.42
C ARG A 184 -3.81 10.05 9.79
N GLU A 185 -3.80 11.11 10.63
CA GLU A 185 -3.67 12.48 10.16
C GLU A 185 -2.32 12.74 9.50
N GLN A 186 -1.22 12.19 10.05
CA GLN A 186 0.10 12.23 9.43
C GLN A 186 0.08 11.62 8.04
N THR A 187 -0.50 10.42 7.91
CA THR A 187 -0.56 9.70 6.63
C THR A 187 -1.40 10.46 5.61
N GLU A 188 -2.57 10.96 6.00
CA GLU A 188 -3.42 11.76 5.13
C GLU A 188 -2.73 13.05 4.67
N HIS A 189 -2.08 13.76 5.59
CA HIS A 189 -1.32 14.98 5.27
C HIS A 189 -0.19 14.69 4.30
N VAL A 190 0.62 13.66 4.56
CA VAL A 190 1.76 13.28 3.72
C VAL A 190 1.31 12.90 2.29
N ILE A 191 0.26 12.11 2.14
CA ILE A 191 -0.29 11.71 0.84
C ILE A 191 -0.76 12.94 0.04
N ASN A 192 -1.45 13.87 0.69
CA ASN A 192 -1.96 15.08 0.06
C ASN A 192 -0.82 16.07 -0.28
N ALA A 193 -0.03 16.46 0.71
CA ALA A 193 0.99 17.50 0.58
C ALA A 193 2.21 17.07 -0.26
N SER A 194 2.52 15.77 -0.33
CA SER A 194 3.52 15.24 -1.27
C SER A 194 3.07 15.31 -2.73
N GLY A 195 1.77 15.48 -2.99
CA GLY A 195 1.17 15.48 -4.31
C GLY A 195 0.87 14.09 -4.88
N LEU A 196 1.03 13.00 -4.08
CA LEU A 196 0.76 11.63 -4.54
C LEU A 196 -0.70 11.43 -4.92
N LEU A 197 -1.64 11.95 -4.11
CA LEU A 197 -3.07 11.79 -4.38
C LEU A 197 -3.45 12.47 -5.69
N GLU A 198 -3.02 13.72 -5.89
CA GLU A 198 -3.30 14.49 -7.10
C GLU A 198 -2.63 13.87 -8.33
N PHE A 199 -1.42 13.33 -8.18
CA PHE A 199 -0.72 12.62 -9.24
C PHE A 199 -1.53 11.43 -9.77
N HIS A 200 -2.07 10.59 -8.88
CA HIS A 200 -2.87 9.44 -9.28
C HIS A 200 -4.29 9.82 -9.73
N ARG A 201 -4.89 10.86 -9.15
CA ARG A 201 -6.18 11.40 -9.60
C ARG A 201 -6.12 11.91 -11.04
N ASN A 202 -4.98 12.42 -11.47
CA ASN A 202 -4.77 12.89 -12.84
C ASN A 202 -4.42 11.75 -13.83
N GLU A 203 -4.21 10.52 -13.38
CA GLU A 203 -4.07 9.37 -14.25
C GLU A 203 -5.42 9.01 -14.89
N LYS A 204 -5.40 8.80 -16.21
CA LYS A 204 -6.63 8.48 -16.96
C LYS A 204 -7.05 7.02 -16.74
N GLY A 205 -8.37 6.81 -16.63
CA GLY A 205 -9.00 5.49 -16.55
C GLY A 205 -9.04 4.88 -15.16
N GLU A 206 -9.46 3.62 -15.08
CA GLU A 206 -9.70 2.90 -13.82
C GLU A 206 -8.46 2.77 -12.93
N LYS A 207 -7.25 2.72 -13.53
CA LYS A 207 -6.01 2.60 -12.76
C LYS A 207 -5.77 3.78 -11.81
N GLY A 208 -6.04 5.00 -12.25
CA GLY A 208 -5.90 6.18 -11.41
C GLY A 208 -6.87 6.14 -10.23
N GLN A 209 -8.12 5.80 -10.51
CA GLN A 209 -9.15 5.64 -9.48
C GLN A 209 -8.79 4.55 -8.46
N GLN A 210 -8.35 3.38 -8.91
CA GLN A 210 -7.91 2.30 -8.03
C GLN A 210 -6.75 2.71 -7.12
N ARG A 211 -5.78 3.46 -7.65
CA ARG A 211 -4.65 3.96 -6.86
C ARG A 211 -5.07 5.02 -5.84
N GLU A 212 -6.00 5.89 -6.20
CA GLU A 212 -6.60 6.84 -5.25
C GLU A 212 -7.33 6.09 -4.11
N GLU A 213 -8.13 5.07 -4.43
CA GLU A 213 -8.81 4.23 -3.46
C GLU A 213 -7.80 3.51 -2.53
N ASN A 214 -6.72 2.95 -3.09
CA ASN A 214 -5.66 2.33 -2.31
C ASN A 214 -4.96 3.30 -1.35
N LEU A 215 -4.69 4.54 -1.77
CA LEU A 215 -4.11 5.56 -0.89
C LEU A 215 -5.06 5.96 0.24
N ARG A 216 -6.37 6.03 -0.02
CA ARG A 216 -7.38 6.28 1.02
C ARG A 216 -7.48 5.10 1.99
N GLU A 217 -7.39 3.88 1.47
CA GLU A 217 -7.35 2.67 2.31
C GLU A 217 -6.12 2.65 3.21
N LEU A 218 -4.95 3.15 2.75
CA LEU A 218 -3.78 3.30 3.62
C LEU A 218 -4.06 4.26 4.80
N VAL A 219 -4.80 5.36 4.56
CA VAL A 219 -5.22 6.27 5.63
C VAL A 219 -6.16 5.59 6.62
N SER A 220 -7.05 4.71 6.15
CA SER A 220 -7.92 3.90 7.03
C SER A 220 -7.08 2.92 7.85
N ALA A 221 -6.18 2.18 7.22
CA ALA A 221 -5.28 1.23 7.86
C ALA A 221 -4.46 1.87 8.99
N THR A 222 -3.94 3.08 8.77
CA THR A 222 -3.19 3.81 9.80
C THR A 222 -4.07 4.30 10.96
N GLY A 223 -5.37 4.48 10.73
CA GLY A 223 -6.32 4.82 11.79
C GLY A 223 -6.80 3.62 12.61
N GLU A 224 -6.67 2.41 12.07
CA GLU A 224 -7.04 1.14 12.72
C GLU A 224 -5.83 0.44 13.38
N PHE A 225 -4.63 0.97 13.14
CA PHE A 225 -3.41 0.38 13.68
C PHE A 225 -3.41 0.46 15.20
N ASP A 226 -3.31 -0.71 15.84
CA ASP A 226 -3.29 -0.84 17.31
C ASP A 226 -1.92 -0.41 17.84
N ASP A 227 -1.89 0.56 18.73
CA ASP A 227 -0.70 1.09 19.35
C ASP A 227 -0.45 0.56 20.79
N ASP A 228 -1.33 -0.29 21.32
CA ASP A 228 -1.26 -0.81 22.68
C ASP A 228 -0.03 -1.70 22.93
N GLU A 229 0.55 -2.33 21.91
CA GLU A 229 1.71 -3.23 22.01
C GLU A 229 3.04 -2.62 21.53
N ILE A 230 3.10 -1.29 21.33
CA ILE A 230 4.32 -0.65 20.83
C ILE A 230 5.38 -0.59 21.93
N PRO A 231 6.62 -1.05 21.67
CA PRO A 231 7.71 -0.99 22.64
C PRO A 231 8.02 0.45 23.09
N GLU A 232 8.37 0.63 24.36
CA GLU A 232 8.75 1.92 24.90
C GLU A 232 9.90 2.57 24.09
N GLY A 233 9.71 3.82 23.71
CA GLY A 233 10.68 4.58 22.89
C GLY A 233 10.56 4.42 21.39
N VAL A 234 9.65 3.59 20.89
CA VAL A 234 9.36 3.47 19.46
C VAL A 234 8.16 4.37 19.12
N SER A 235 8.26 5.19 18.06
CA SER A 235 7.12 5.98 17.62
C SER A 235 6.08 5.10 16.92
N VAL A 236 4.79 5.48 17.04
CA VAL A 236 3.67 4.79 16.37
C VAL A 236 3.93 4.68 14.86
N LEU A 237 4.45 5.75 14.25
CA LEU A 237 4.83 5.75 12.84
C LEU A 237 5.89 4.70 12.51
N THR A 238 6.94 4.57 13.34
CA THR A 238 7.99 3.56 13.11
C THR A 238 7.42 2.15 13.25
N ALA A 239 6.63 1.90 14.28
CA ALA A 239 5.99 0.60 14.49
C ALA A 239 5.09 0.20 13.31
N PHE A 240 4.27 1.13 12.81
CA PHE A 240 3.45 0.91 11.62
C PHE A 240 4.29 0.61 10.37
N LEU A 241 5.37 1.36 10.14
CA LEU A 241 6.24 1.16 8.99
C LEU A 241 6.94 -0.21 9.01
N ASP A 242 7.28 -0.70 10.20
CA ASP A 242 7.89 -2.02 10.38
C ASP A 242 6.84 -3.13 10.22
N HIS A 243 5.64 -2.93 10.74
CA HIS A 243 4.49 -3.82 10.48
C HIS A 243 4.19 -3.94 8.98
N ALA A 244 4.05 -2.83 8.26
CA ALA A 244 3.84 -2.82 6.82
C ALA A 244 4.97 -3.50 6.03
N ALA A 245 6.22 -3.40 6.51
CA ALA A 245 7.37 -4.07 5.90
C ALA A 245 7.34 -5.58 6.12
N LEU A 246 6.93 -6.05 7.30
CA LEU A 246 6.75 -7.46 7.60
C LEU A 246 5.65 -8.07 6.73
N GLU A 247 4.49 -7.43 6.67
CA GLU A 247 3.40 -7.90 5.80
C GLU A 247 3.79 -7.94 4.31
N ALA A 248 4.53 -6.94 3.83
CA ALA A 248 5.05 -6.96 2.46
C ALA A 248 6.10 -8.07 2.22
N GLY A 249 6.81 -8.49 3.26
CA GLY A 249 7.85 -9.53 3.20
C GLY A 249 7.31 -10.97 3.23
N GLU A 250 6.11 -11.19 3.77
CA GLU A 250 5.48 -12.49 3.77
C GLU A 250 5.02 -12.85 2.35
N GLY A 251 5.58 -13.90 1.76
CA GLY A 251 5.28 -14.32 0.39
C GLY A 251 3.81 -14.74 0.21
N GLN A 252 3.22 -14.44 -0.94
CA GLN A 252 1.99 -15.13 -1.36
C GLN A 252 2.28 -16.62 -1.55
N ALA A 253 1.27 -17.45 -1.32
CA ALA A 253 1.33 -18.87 -1.65
C ALA A 253 1.75 -19.08 -3.12
N GLY A 254 2.66 -20.01 -3.35
CA GLY A 254 3.16 -20.37 -4.68
C GLY A 254 2.06 -20.89 -5.61
N GLU A 255 2.33 -20.96 -6.89
CA GLU A 255 1.34 -21.34 -7.91
C GLU A 255 0.70 -22.72 -7.68
N HIS A 256 1.46 -23.61 -7.04
CA HIS A 256 1.05 -25.00 -6.78
C HIS A 256 0.65 -25.24 -5.31
N GLU A 257 0.71 -24.23 -4.46
CA GLU A 257 0.32 -24.36 -3.07
C GLU A 257 -1.21 -24.31 -2.89
N ASP A 258 -1.70 -25.02 -1.86
CA ASP A 258 -3.10 -25.01 -1.49
C ASP A 258 -3.45 -23.69 -0.78
N ALA A 259 -4.04 -22.75 -1.52
CA ALA A 259 -4.33 -21.40 -1.06
C ALA A 259 -5.71 -20.92 -1.50
N VAL A 260 -6.33 -20.09 -0.67
CA VAL A 260 -7.58 -19.38 -1.01
C VAL A 260 -7.33 -18.41 -2.15
N GLN A 261 -8.24 -18.37 -3.11
CA GLN A 261 -8.13 -17.50 -4.28
C GLN A 261 -8.87 -16.19 -4.01
N MET A 262 -8.17 -15.06 -4.13
CA MET A 262 -8.73 -13.72 -3.95
C MET A 262 -8.67 -12.95 -5.27
N MET A 263 -9.77 -12.31 -5.69
CA MET A 263 -9.83 -11.59 -6.98
C MET A 263 -10.96 -10.55 -7.04
N THR A 264 -10.83 -9.60 -7.95
CA THR A 264 -11.89 -8.63 -8.32
C THR A 264 -12.71 -9.11 -9.50
#